data_1cd1b53a5996e15a46a35b5bb363bf77
#
_entry.id   1cd1b53a5996e15a46a35b5bb363bf77
#
_cell.length_a   1.000
_cell.length_b   1.000
_cell.length_c   1.000
_cell.angle_alpha   90.00
_cell.angle_beta   90.00
_cell.angle_gamma   90.00
#
_symmetry.space_group_name_H-M   'P 1'
#
loop_
_entity.id
_entity.type
_entity.pdbx_description
1 polymer ?
#
loop_
_entity_poly.entity_id
_entity_poly.type
_entity_poly.pdbx_seq_one_letter_code
_entity_poly.pdbx_strand_id
1 'polypeptide(L)'
;MGCAYFVVLDRDVAAEITHDAFLRLKEHYGRLPAGSDEKAWLIRVATNLAISHRRSQGAAYRRHADYLEPADPGLQALNNLELVRVRRALLMLEPRDRAVISLRFDGGLGFAEIGSIVGKPENTVKTRFHRSLDTLRRELGDAGAFSVDSSTKEGPNG
;
A
#
# COMPACT_ATOMS: atom_id res chain seq x y z
N MET A 1 -1.50 10.00 -2.25
CA MET A 1 -0.91 9.80 -0.92
C MET A 1 -1.20 8.43 -0.32
N GLY A 2 -2.40 7.87 -0.47
CA GLY A 2 -2.80 6.62 0.18
C GLY A 2 -1.81 5.46 -0.01
N CYS A 3 -1.52 5.07 -1.24
CA CYS A 3 -0.64 3.92 -1.52
C CYS A 3 0.77 4.06 -0.93
N ALA A 4 1.40 5.23 -1.02
CA ALA A 4 2.73 5.45 -0.43
C ALA A 4 2.66 5.34 1.10
N TYR A 5 1.66 5.97 1.74
CA TYR A 5 1.48 5.91 3.18
C TYR A 5 1.30 4.48 3.70
N PHE A 6 0.46 3.66 3.06
CA PHE A 6 0.27 2.26 3.47
C PHE A 6 1.56 1.44 3.40
N VAL A 7 2.45 1.76 2.47
CA VAL A 7 3.74 1.07 2.35
C VAL A 7 4.71 1.53 3.43
N VAL A 8 4.85 2.85 3.63
CA VAL A 8 5.85 3.40 4.55
C VAL A 8 5.34 3.54 5.99
N LEU A 9 4.04 3.70 6.20
CA LEU A 9 3.38 3.93 7.49
C LEU A 9 3.93 5.15 8.25
N ASP A 10 4.36 6.17 7.48
CA ASP A 10 4.91 7.42 7.94
C ASP A 10 4.39 8.53 7.02
N ARG A 11 3.76 9.56 7.58
CA ARG A 11 3.08 10.62 6.81
C ARG A 11 4.07 11.53 6.08
N ASP A 12 5.16 11.90 6.76
CA ASP A 12 6.14 12.82 6.22
C ASP A 12 6.91 12.16 5.08
N VAL A 13 7.35 10.93 5.29
CA VAL A 13 7.99 10.12 4.26
C VAL A 13 7.05 9.85 3.08
N ALA A 14 5.76 9.58 3.34
CA ALA A 14 4.78 9.40 2.26
C ALA A 14 4.56 10.68 1.46
N ALA A 15 4.58 11.84 2.11
CA ALA A 15 4.48 13.15 1.46
C ALA A 15 5.70 13.42 0.57
N GLU A 16 6.91 13.19 1.07
CA GLU A 16 8.16 13.32 0.30
C GLU A 16 8.16 12.41 -0.93
N ILE A 17 7.81 11.13 -0.76
CA ILE A 17 7.72 10.17 -1.86
C ILE A 17 6.68 10.59 -2.90
N THR A 18 5.55 11.11 -2.45
CA THR A 18 4.49 11.59 -3.36
C THR A 18 4.97 12.80 -4.12
N HIS A 19 5.66 13.73 -3.47
CA HIS A 19 6.25 14.90 -4.11
C HIS A 19 7.29 14.49 -5.17
N ASP A 20 8.20 13.59 -4.83
CA ASP A 20 9.20 13.05 -5.76
C ASP A 20 8.55 12.39 -6.99
N ALA A 21 7.47 11.65 -6.77
CA ALA A 21 6.74 11.00 -7.86
C ALA A 21 6.13 12.05 -8.82
N PHE A 22 5.59 13.15 -8.30
CA PHE A 22 5.08 14.27 -9.11
C PHE A 22 6.19 15.01 -9.86
N LEU A 23 7.33 15.23 -9.24
CA LEU A 23 8.48 15.82 -9.94
C LEU A 23 8.94 14.96 -11.11
N ARG A 24 9.01 13.64 -10.91
CA ARG A 24 9.33 12.70 -11.98
C ARG A 24 8.28 12.68 -13.08
N LEU A 25 6.99 12.78 -12.73
CA LEU A 25 5.93 12.90 -13.73
C LEU A 25 6.14 14.16 -14.59
N LYS A 26 6.39 15.29 -13.95
CA LYS A 26 6.67 16.57 -14.65
C LYS A 26 7.84 16.44 -15.65
N GLU A 27 8.93 15.80 -15.22
CA GLU A 27 10.12 15.59 -16.07
C GLU A 27 9.84 14.66 -17.27
N HIS A 28 8.95 13.68 -17.07
CA HIS A 28 8.62 12.67 -18.09
C HIS A 28 7.38 13.00 -18.91
N TYR A 29 6.65 14.06 -18.55
CA TYR A 29 5.35 14.41 -19.14
C TYR A 29 5.37 14.48 -20.67
N GLY A 30 6.40 15.09 -21.24
CA GLY A 30 6.58 15.18 -22.70
C GLY A 30 7.13 13.91 -23.38
N ARG A 31 7.49 12.88 -22.60
CA ARG A 31 8.05 11.61 -23.09
C ARG A 31 7.09 10.44 -22.92
N LEU A 32 5.98 10.65 -22.23
CA LEU A 32 4.95 9.62 -22.09
C LEU A 32 4.26 9.41 -23.44
N PRO A 33 4.03 8.16 -23.86
CA PRO A 33 3.25 7.88 -25.07
C PRO A 33 1.89 8.55 -25.03
N ALA A 34 1.39 9.01 -26.18
CA ALA A 34 0.05 9.59 -26.27
C ALA A 34 -0.99 8.59 -25.77
N GLY A 35 -1.89 9.04 -24.89
CA GLY A 35 -2.91 8.18 -24.27
C GLY A 35 -2.45 7.40 -23.04
N SER A 36 -1.24 7.66 -22.52
CA SER A 36 -0.78 7.06 -21.26
C SER A 36 -1.66 7.49 -20.09
N ASP A 37 -1.99 6.54 -19.22
CA ASP A 37 -2.65 6.85 -17.96
C ASP A 37 -1.62 7.41 -16.95
N GLU A 38 -1.58 8.73 -16.83
CA GLU A 38 -0.69 9.46 -15.92
C GLU A 38 -0.91 9.08 -14.46
N LYS A 39 -2.17 8.81 -14.07
CA LYS A 39 -2.52 8.37 -12.73
C LYS A 39 -1.92 6.99 -12.43
N ALA A 40 -2.08 6.04 -13.35
CA ALA A 40 -1.48 4.71 -13.21
C ALA A 40 0.05 4.78 -13.16
N TRP A 41 0.65 5.63 -14.00
CA TRP A 41 2.10 5.87 -13.97
C TRP A 41 2.56 6.44 -12.62
N LEU A 42 1.85 7.46 -12.11
CA LEU A 42 2.16 8.09 -10.83
C LEU A 42 2.05 7.09 -9.67
N ILE A 43 0.98 6.30 -9.62
CA ILE A 43 0.77 5.25 -8.62
C ILE A 43 1.93 4.25 -8.66
N ARG A 44 2.33 3.81 -9.84
CA ARG A 44 3.48 2.91 -10.03
C ARG A 44 4.77 3.50 -9.47
N VAL A 45 5.09 4.73 -9.82
CA VAL A 45 6.32 5.41 -9.39
C VAL A 45 6.31 5.61 -7.87
N ALA A 46 5.24 6.15 -7.30
CA ALA A 46 5.13 6.38 -5.86
C ALA A 46 5.22 5.06 -5.07
N THR A 47 4.55 4.00 -5.53
CA THR A 47 4.61 2.67 -4.90
C THR A 47 6.03 2.10 -4.92
N ASN A 48 6.71 2.17 -6.05
CA ASN A 48 8.08 1.66 -6.18
C ASN A 48 9.08 2.46 -5.35
N LEU A 49 8.93 3.78 -5.27
CA LEU A 49 9.72 4.62 -4.38
C LEU A 49 9.50 4.25 -2.91
N ALA A 50 8.25 4.04 -2.51
CA ALA A 50 7.91 3.64 -1.14
C ALA A 50 8.49 2.27 -0.77
N ILE A 51 8.39 1.29 -1.66
CA ILE A 51 9.00 -0.05 -1.47
C ILE A 51 10.53 0.07 -1.36
N SER A 52 11.17 0.86 -2.25
CA SER A 52 12.62 1.07 -2.25
C SER A 52 13.08 1.76 -0.97
N HIS A 53 12.37 2.81 -0.54
CA HIS A 53 12.64 3.50 0.72
C HIS A 53 12.63 2.54 1.91
N ARG A 54 11.62 1.67 2.00
CA ARG A 54 11.53 0.67 3.07
C ARG A 54 12.63 -0.39 3.01
N ARG A 55 13.03 -0.79 1.84
CA ARG A 55 14.14 -1.74 1.67
C ARG A 55 15.47 -1.16 2.13
N SER A 56 15.74 0.11 1.86
CA SER A 56 16.97 0.80 2.27
C SER A 56 17.05 1.01 3.78
N GLN A 57 15.91 1.18 4.46
CA GLN A 57 15.83 1.36 5.91
C GLN A 57 16.10 0.08 6.73
N GLY A 58 16.01 -1.11 6.11
CA GLY A 58 16.41 -2.41 6.69
C GLY A 58 15.82 -2.73 8.06
N ALA A 59 16.62 -3.44 8.87
CA ALA A 59 16.25 -3.89 10.21
C ALA A 59 16.12 -2.77 11.27
N ALA A 60 16.65 -1.57 11.00
CA ALA A 60 16.57 -0.43 11.92
C ALA A 60 15.11 0.01 12.12
N TYR A 61 14.29 -0.09 11.09
CA TYR A 61 12.88 0.30 11.17
C TYR A 61 12.02 -0.62 12.04
N ARG A 62 12.31 -1.91 12.11
CA ARG A 62 11.55 -2.84 12.97
C ARG A 62 11.66 -2.48 14.46
N ARG A 63 12.78 -1.87 14.85
CA ARG A 63 13.02 -1.39 16.22
C ARG A 63 12.33 -0.06 16.52
N HIS A 64 12.07 0.77 15.49
CA HIS A 64 11.33 2.05 15.65
C HIS A 64 9.81 1.87 15.61
N ALA A 65 9.32 0.70 15.20
CA ALA A 65 7.88 0.41 15.19
C ALA A 65 7.26 0.38 16.60
N ASP A 66 8.08 0.19 17.63
CA ASP A 66 7.65 0.26 19.04
C ASP A 66 7.43 1.71 19.53
N TYR A 67 8.02 2.70 18.87
CA TYR A 67 7.76 4.12 19.12
C TYR A 67 6.64 4.61 18.18
N LEU A 68 5.41 4.24 18.53
CA LEU A 68 4.24 4.84 17.93
C LEU A 68 4.12 6.25 18.48
N GLU A 69 4.58 7.26 17.74
CA GLU A 69 4.11 8.62 18.01
C GLU A 69 2.58 8.63 17.90
N PRO A 70 1.87 9.21 18.89
CA PRO A 70 0.43 9.34 18.83
C PRO A 70 0.07 10.08 17.54
N ALA A 71 -0.74 9.44 16.68
CA ALA A 71 -1.34 10.14 15.56
C ALA A 71 -2.06 11.37 16.10
N ASP A 72 -1.84 12.51 15.44
CA ASP A 72 -2.53 13.79 15.54
C ASP A 72 -3.46 13.96 16.76
N PRO A 73 -3.18 14.91 17.69
CA PRO A 73 -3.95 15.12 18.92
C PRO A 73 -5.44 15.47 18.70
N GLY A 74 -5.89 15.66 17.46
CA GLY A 74 -7.28 15.97 17.11
C GLY A 74 -8.21 14.77 16.90
N LEU A 75 -7.71 13.51 16.86
CA LEU A 75 -8.52 12.32 16.75
C LEU A 75 -8.74 11.67 18.10
N GLN A 76 -10.00 11.61 18.54
CA GLN A 76 -10.45 11.16 19.87
C GLN A 76 -9.85 9.80 20.28
N ALA A 77 -9.51 9.68 21.57
CA ALA A 77 -8.74 8.60 22.19
C ALA A 77 -9.24 7.16 21.91
N LEU A 78 -10.50 6.94 21.61
CA LEU A 78 -11.06 5.62 21.26
C LEU A 78 -10.68 5.17 19.84
N ASN A 79 -10.59 6.12 18.90
CA ASN A 79 -10.12 5.82 17.54
C ASN A 79 -8.62 5.53 17.48
N ASN A 80 -7.84 6.03 18.44
CA ASN A 80 -6.40 5.81 18.50
C ASN A 80 -6.03 4.34 18.76
N LEU A 81 -6.76 3.63 19.59
CA LEU A 81 -6.47 2.21 19.89
C LEU A 81 -6.70 1.31 18.68
N GLU A 82 -7.77 1.52 17.93
CA GLU A 82 -8.04 0.76 16.71
C GLU A 82 -7.00 1.07 15.62
N LEU A 83 -6.67 2.34 15.43
CA LEU A 83 -5.63 2.76 14.48
C LEU A 83 -4.26 2.18 14.84
N VAL A 84 -3.90 2.14 16.13
CA VAL A 84 -2.67 1.50 16.61
C VAL A 84 -2.67 0.01 16.31
N ARG A 85 -3.80 -0.70 16.54
CA ARG A 85 -3.93 -2.13 16.23
C ARG A 85 -3.78 -2.39 14.72
N VAL A 86 -4.49 -1.63 13.89
CA VAL A 86 -4.38 -1.74 12.41
C VAL A 86 -2.94 -1.47 11.96
N ARG A 87 -2.31 -0.42 12.48
CA ARG A 87 -0.92 -0.10 12.14
C ARG A 87 0.04 -1.22 12.54
N ARG A 88 -0.12 -1.81 13.74
CA ARG A 88 0.67 -2.98 14.17
C ARG A 88 0.49 -4.17 13.24
N ALA A 89 -0.75 -4.48 12.89
CA ALA A 89 -1.04 -5.56 11.95
C ALA A 89 -0.38 -5.33 10.58
N LEU A 90 -0.43 -4.09 10.07
CA LEU A 90 0.25 -3.73 8.82
C LEU A 90 1.77 -3.86 8.91
N LEU A 91 2.36 -3.59 10.09
CA LEU A 91 3.80 -3.75 10.30
C LEU A 91 4.26 -5.21 10.27
N MET A 92 3.37 -6.17 10.50
CA MET A 92 3.64 -7.60 10.32
C MET A 92 3.80 -7.99 8.85
N LEU A 93 3.30 -7.18 7.92
CA LEU A 93 3.43 -7.42 6.49
C LEU A 93 4.73 -6.82 5.93
N GLU A 94 5.29 -7.48 4.93
CA GLU A 94 6.38 -6.89 4.14
C GLU A 94 5.90 -5.64 3.38
N PRO A 95 6.77 -4.66 3.07
CA PRO A 95 6.41 -3.46 2.32
C PRO A 95 5.71 -3.76 0.99
N ARG A 96 6.12 -4.80 0.28
CA ARG A 96 5.46 -5.23 -0.97
C ARG A 96 4.06 -5.79 -0.74
N ASP A 97 3.84 -6.49 0.36
CA ASP A 97 2.54 -7.05 0.70
C ASP A 97 1.57 -5.94 1.10
N ARG A 98 2.04 -4.93 1.84
CA ARG A 98 1.27 -3.70 2.10
C ARG A 98 0.90 -2.97 0.81
N ALA A 99 1.84 -2.90 -0.15
CA ALA A 99 1.57 -2.30 -1.46
C ALA A 99 0.46 -3.06 -2.20
N VAL A 100 0.50 -4.39 -2.22
CA VAL A 100 -0.55 -5.22 -2.85
C VAL A 100 -1.92 -4.96 -2.23
N ILE A 101 -2.00 -4.92 -0.90
CA ILE A 101 -3.25 -4.63 -0.17
C ILE A 101 -3.77 -3.23 -0.55
N SER A 102 -2.93 -2.20 -0.45
CA SER A 102 -3.32 -0.83 -0.74
C SER A 102 -3.76 -0.63 -2.19
N LEU A 103 -3.00 -1.18 -3.15
CA LEU A 103 -3.35 -1.08 -4.57
C LEU A 103 -4.67 -1.77 -4.89
N ARG A 104 -5.00 -2.86 -4.21
CA ARG A 104 -6.26 -3.56 -4.38
C ARG A 104 -7.45 -2.80 -3.79
N PHE A 105 -7.34 -2.34 -2.52
CA PHE A 105 -8.45 -1.71 -1.80
C PHE A 105 -8.59 -0.21 -2.09
N ASP A 106 -7.49 0.53 -2.04
CA ASP A 106 -7.48 1.99 -2.23
C ASP A 106 -7.36 2.36 -3.71
N GLY A 107 -6.56 1.61 -4.46
CA GLY A 107 -6.36 1.80 -5.90
C GLY A 107 -7.46 1.17 -6.77
N GLY A 108 -8.21 0.20 -6.28
CA GLY A 108 -9.22 -0.54 -7.04
C GLY A 108 -8.65 -1.38 -8.19
N LEU A 109 -7.33 -1.65 -8.18
CA LEU A 109 -6.63 -2.30 -9.29
C LEU A 109 -6.83 -3.81 -9.31
N GLY A 110 -6.84 -4.39 -10.53
CA GLY A 110 -6.81 -5.82 -10.74
C GLY A 110 -5.46 -6.45 -10.41
N PHE A 111 -5.43 -7.77 -10.14
CA PHE A 111 -4.19 -8.44 -9.76
C PHE A 111 -3.11 -8.41 -10.87
N ALA A 112 -3.52 -8.43 -12.14
CA ALA A 112 -2.60 -8.30 -13.27
C ALA A 112 -1.95 -6.90 -13.30
N GLU A 113 -2.74 -5.84 -13.05
CA GLU A 113 -2.26 -4.46 -12.99
C GLU A 113 -1.30 -4.26 -11.81
N ILE A 114 -1.68 -4.79 -10.62
CA ILE A 114 -0.81 -4.79 -9.44
C ILE A 114 0.48 -5.53 -9.73
N GLY A 115 0.40 -6.68 -10.41
CA GLY A 115 1.57 -7.45 -10.84
C GLY A 115 2.54 -6.62 -11.68
N SER A 116 2.02 -5.85 -12.63
CA SER A 116 2.81 -4.92 -13.45
C SER A 116 3.50 -3.82 -12.62
N ILE A 117 2.84 -3.35 -11.55
CA ILE A 117 3.40 -2.30 -10.66
C ILE A 117 4.49 -2.87 -9.76
N VAL A 118 4.23 -4.00 -9.10
CA VAL A 118 5.18 -4.57 -8.12
C VAL A 118 6.23 -5.51 -8.73
N GLY A 119 6.16 -5.71 -10.06
CA GLY A 119 7.10 -6.56 -10.81
C GLY A 119 6.97 -8.04 -10.46
N LYS A 120 5.74 -8.56 -10.35
CA LYS A 120 5.44 -9.97 -10.03
C LYS A 120 4.31 -10.51 -10.89
N PRO A 121 4.34 -11.82 -11.22
CA PRO A 121 3.22 -12.48 -11.92
C PRO A 121 1.91 -12.37 -11.13
N GLU A 122 0.79 -12.30 -11.83
CA GLU A 122 -0.55 -12.19 -11.26
C GLU A 122 -0.84 -13.24 -10.18
N ASN A 123 -0.51 -14.51 -10.44
CA ASN A 123 -0.72 -15.59 -9.47
C ASN A 123 0.09 -15.39 -8.19
N THR A 124 1.30 -14.84 -8.29
CA THR A 124 2.12 -14.48 -7.12
C THR A 124 1.44 -13.36 -6.33
N VAL A 125 0.87 -12.37 -7.00
CA VAL A 125 0.15 -11.26 -6.37
C VAL A 125 -1.11 -11.78 -5.66
N LYS A 126 -1.90 -12.64 -6.29
CA LYS A 126 -3.07 -13.30 -5.67
C LYS A 126 -2.69 -14.03 -4.38
N THR A 127 -1.65 -14.86 -4.44
CA THR A 127 -1.17 -15.61 -3.29
C THR A 127 -0.70 -14.68 -2.16
N ARG A 128 0.05 -13.62 -2.48
CA ARG A 128 0.50 -12.61 -1.51
C ARG A 128 -0.68 -11.87 -0.88
N PHE A 129 -1.66 -11.48 -1.69
CA PHE A 129 -2.87 -10.81 -1.22
C PHE A 129 -3.62 -11.64 -0.17
N HIS A 130 -3.94 -12.91 -0.49
CA HIS A 130 -4.66 -13.78 0.44
C HIS A 130 -3.86 -14.05 1.72
N ARG A 131 -2.56 -14.34 1.61
CA ARG A 131 -1.69 -14.52 2.78
C ARG A 131 -1.65 -13.27 3.66
N SER A 132 -1.60 -12.10 3.05
CA SER A 132 -1.61 -10.81 3.77
C SER A 132 -2.92 -10.60 4.51
N LEU A 133 -4.06 -10.91 3.87
CA LEU A 133 -5.37 -10.86 4.54
C LEU A 133 -5.46 -11.82 5.73
N ASP A 134 -4.95 -13.04 5.59
CA ASP A 134 -4.94 -14.01 6.69
C ASP A 134 -4.07 -13.54 7.86
N THR A 135 -2.94 -12.89 7.55
CA THR A 135 -2.09 -12.26 8.58
C THR A 135 -2.84 -11.14 9.28
N LEU A 136 -3.47 -10.22 8.53
CA LEU A 136 -4.25 -9.12 9.11
C LEU A 136 -5.43 -9.63 9.96
N ARG A 137 -6.14 -10.65 9.51
CA ARG A 137 -7.24 -11.28 10.28
C ARG A 137 -6.75 -11.84 11.61
N ARG A 138 -5.62 -12.53 11.62
CA ARG A 138 -5.02 -13.06 12.85
C ARG A 138 -4.63 -11.95 13.83
N GLU A 139 -4.02 -10.88 13.35
CA GLU A 139 -3.53 -9.78 14.18
C GLU A 139 -4.66 -8.89 14.72
N LEU A 140 -5.73 -8.72 13.92
CA LEU A 140 -6.86 -7.88 14.30
C LEU A 140 -7.94 -8.64 15.10
N GLY A 141 -7.93 -9.98 15.05
CA GLY A 141 -8.98 -10.83 15.59
C GLY A 141 -10.29 -10.73 14.80
N ASP A 142 -11.28 -11.54 15.16
CA ASP A 142 -12.58 -11.58 14.49
C ASP A 142 -13.42 -10.28 14.62
N ALA A 143 -12.96 -9.30 15.38
CA ALA A 143 -13.64 -8.01 15.56
C ALA A 143 -13.54 -7.09 14.32
N GLY A 144 -12.70 -7.43 13.35
CA GLY A 144 -12.59 -6.73 12.07
C GLY A 144 -13.22 -7.55 10.96
N ALA A 145 -14.54 -7.49 10.81
CA ALA A 145 -15.24 -8.07 9.66
C ALA A 145 -14.78 -7.37 8.38
N PHE A 146 -13.60 -7.72 7.88
CA PHE A 146 -13.28 -7.53 6.47
C PHE A 146 -14.08 -8.57 5.70
N SER A 147 -15.37 -8.31 5.50
CA SER A 147 -16.17 -8.98 4.48
C SER A 147 -15.59 -8.58 3.13
N VAL A 148 -14.58 -9.30 2.69
CA VAL A 148 -14.18 -9.28 1.29
C VAL A 148 -15.25 -10.10 0.59
N ASP A 149 -16.26 -9.39 0.07
CA ASP A 149 -17.22 -9.98 -0.83
C ASP A 149 -16.44 -10.61 -1.99
N SER A 150 -16.50 -11.94 -2.06
CA SER A 150 -15.84 -12.74 -3.10
C SER A 150 -16.49 -12.54 -4.48
N SER A 151 -17.38 -11.57 -4.58
CA SER A 151 -18.14 -11.23 -5.79
C SER A 151 -17.50 -10.09 -6.57
N THR A 152 -16.21 -10.15 -6.84
CA THR A 152 -15.71 -9.38 -7.99
C THR A 152 -15.83 -10.28 -9.21
N LYS A 153 -16.99 -10.14 -9.87
CA LYS A 153 -17.30 -10.67 -11.21
C LYS A 153 -16.03 -10.76 -12.05
N GLU A 154 -15.70 -11.98 -12.44
CA GLU A 154 -15.01 -12.21 -13.69
C GLU A 154 -15.78 -11.44 -14.78
N GLY A 155 -15.15 -10.43 -15.34
CA GLY A 155 -15.66 -9.76 -16.52
C GLY A 155 -15.79 -10.80 -17.64
N PRO A 156 -16.84 -10.69 -18.48
CA PRO A 156 -17.02 -11.64 -19.55
C PRO A 156 -15.83 -11.56 -20.51
N ASN A 157 -15.26 -12.73 -20.73
CA ASN A 157 -14.34 -12.99 -21.80
C ASN A 157 -15.03 -12.69 -23.12
N GLY A 158 -14.51 -11.76 -23.88
CA GLY A 158 -14.92 -11.46 -25.23
C GLY A 158 -13.69 -11.21 -26.07
#